data_721de2e66a55d0ea8c3b637fcea222f3
#
_entry.id   721de2e66a55d0ea8c3b637fcea222f3
#
_cell.length_a   1.000
_cell.length_b   1.000
_cell.length_c   1.000
_cell.angle_alpha   90.00
_cell.angle_beta   90.00
_cell.angle_gamma   90.00
#
_symmetry.space_group_name_H-M   'P 1'
#
loop_
_entity.id
_entity.type
_entity.pdbx_description
1 polymer ?
#
loop_
_entity_poly.entity_id
_entity_poly.type
_entity_poly.pdbx_seq_one_letter_code
_entity_poly.pdbx_strand_id
1 'polypeptide(L)' 'MAITLTWIGHATWLVDTGHGVLLVDPFFEESPTACMKGADVACDAILVTHGHADHVGDLVPIARRTGAPVY' A
#
# COMPACT_ATOMS: atom_id res chain seq x y z
N MET A 1 6.81 4.55 21.50
CA MET A 1 5.99 4.32 20.28
C MET A 1 6.77 3.45 19.31
N ALA A 2 6.17 2.40 18.79
CA ALA A 2 6.81 1.51 17.83
C ALA A 2 6.26 1.77 16.43
N ILE A 3 7.13 1.70 15.44
CA ILE A 3 6.77 1.73 14.02
C ILE A 3 6.94 0.32 13.48
N THR A 4 5.90 -0.21 12.87
CA THR A 4 5.95 -1.54 12.26
C THR A 4 6.00 -1.39 10.75
N LEU A 5 7.02 -1.97 10.12
CA LEU A 5 7.19 -1.99 8.68
C LEU A 5 6.88 -3.40 8.19
N THR A 6 5.94 -3.51 7.25
CA THR A 6 5.63 -4.80 6.62
C THR A 6 5.93 -4.69 5.13
N TRP A 7 6.90 -5.47 4.68
CA TRP A 7 7.22 -5.55 3.25
C TRP A 7 6.23 -6.49 2.57
N ILE A 8 5.45 -5.95 1.66
CA ILE A 8 4.44 -6.73 0.93
C ILE A 8 5.08 -7.46 -0.25
N GLY A 9 6.02 -6.81 -0.88
CA GLY A 9 6.70 -7.30 -2.08
C GLY A 9 7.06 -6.14 -2.99
N HIS A 10 8.09 -6.32 -3.82
CA HIS A 10 8.61 -5.28 -4.72
C HIS A 10 8.89 -3.98 -3.93
N ALA A 11 8.27 -2.87 -4.27
CA ALA A 11 8.43 -1.60 -3.56
C ALA A 11 7.22 -1.27 -2.66
N THR A 12 6.33 -2.22 -2.45
CA THR A 12 5.11 -2.03 -1.66
C THR A 12 5.36 -2.28 -0.19
N TRP A 13 5.08 -1.28 0.63
CA TRP A 13 5.26 -1.33 2.08
C TRP A 13 4.02 -0.86 2.82
N LEU A 14 3.73 -1.50 3.95
CA LEU A 14 2.82 -0.96 4.96
C LEU A 14 3.65 -0.40 6.11
N VAL A 15 3.36 0.83 6.50
CA VAL A 15 4.03 1.51 7.60
C VAL A 15 3.00 1.85 8.66
N ASP A 16 3.01 1.10 9.75
CA ASP A 16 2.12 1.37 10.89
C ASP A 16 2.88 2.22 11.90
N THR A 17 2.45 3.46 12.06
CA THR A 17 3.12 4.43 12.94
C THR A 17 2.61 4.38 14.38
N GLY A 18 1.60 3.56 14.67
CA GLY A 18 0.89 3.57 15.94
C GLY A 18 -0.23 4.60 16.00
N HIS A 19 -0.26 5.55 15.07
CA HIS A 19 -1.31 6.58 14.93
C HIS A 19 -2.05 6.48 13.61
N GLY A 20 -1.55 5.68 12.69
CA GLY A 20 -2.15 5.48 11.39
C GLY A 20 -1.30 4.54 10.56
N VAL A 21 -1.86 4.09 9.44
CA VAL A 21 -1.21 3.15 8.54
C VAL A 21 -1.02 3.79 7.18
N LEU A 22 0.21 3.81 6.69
CA LEU A 22 0.57 4.31 5.37
C LEU A 22 0.83 3.12 4.45
N LEU A 23 0.29 3.19 3.25
CA LEU A 23 0.56 2.22 2.19
C LEU A 23 1.42 2.90 1.12
N VAL A 24 2.57 2.33 0.82
CA VAL A 24 3.51 2.89 -0.16
C VAL A 24 3.48 2.04 -1.43
N ASP A 25 3.29 2.68 -2.57
CA ASP A 25 3.37 2.07 -3.90
C ASP A 25 2.55 0.77 -4.01
N PRO A 26 1.21 0.86 -4.00
CA PRO A 26 0.33 -0.33 -3.94
C PRO A 26 0.37 -1.16 -5.23
N PHE A 27 1.05 -2.30 -5.16
CA PHE A 27 1.16 -3.28 -6.24
C PHE A 27 1.00 -4.68 -5.65
N PHE A 28 -0.20 -5.27 -5.79
CA PHE A 28 -0.58 -6.54 -5.18
C PHE A 28 -0.94 -7.61 -6.20
N GLU A 29 -1.97 -7.36 -7.02
CA GLU A 29 -2.59 -8.39 -7.86
C GLU A 29 -1.60 -9.04 -8.83
N GLU A 30 -0.74 -8.25 -9.45
CA GLU A 30 0.25 -8.74 -10.42
C GLU A 30 1.64 -8.91 -9.81
N SER A 31 1.78 -8.66 -8.51
CA SER A 31 3.07 -8.81 -7.84
C SER A 31 3.35 -10.29 -7.58
N PRO A 32 4.48 -10.84 -8.08
CA PRO A 32 4.80 -12.25 -7.86
C PRO A 32 5.21 -12.54 -6.41
N THR A 33 5.50 -11.52 -5.62
CA THR A 33 6.01 -11.67 -4.26
C THR A 33 5.06 -11.14 -3.19
N ALA A 34 3.89 -10.63 -3.57
CA ALA A 34 2.95 -10.08 -2.59
C ALA A 34 2.50 -11.13 -1.59
N CYS A 35 2.66 -10.82 -0.30
CA CYS A 35 2.32 -11.74 0.79
C CYS A 35 0.86 -11.62 1.23
N MET A 36 0.09 -10.68 0.66
CA MET A 36 -1.34 -10.52 0.93
C MET A 36 -2.02 -9.94 -0.30
N LYS A 37 -3.34 -9.93 -0.30
CA LYS A 37 -4.13 -9.35 -1.40
C LYS A 37 -4.44 -7.90 -1.14
N GLY A 38 -4.46 -7.08 -2.19
CA GLY A 38 -4.85 -5.68 -2.09
C GLY A 38 -6.25 -5.49 -1.50
N ALA A 39 -7.16 -6.43 -1.75
CA ALA A 39 -8.51 -6.40 -1.20
C ALA A 39 -8.55 -6.51 0.33
N ASP A 40 -7.50 -7.03 0.95
CA ASP A 40 -7.42 -7.25 2.39
C ASP A 40 -6.66 -6.14 3.13
N VAL A 41 -6.04 -5.21 2.41
CA VAL A 41 -5.24 -4.17 3.05
C VAL A 41 -6.14 -3.05 3.59
N ALA A 42 -5.78 -2.55 4.77
CA ALA A 42 -6.38 -1.35 5.37
C ALA A 42 -5.31 -0.29 5.54
N CYS A 43 -5.60 0.94 5.18
CA CYS A 43 -4.66 2.04 5.32
C CYS A 43 -5.40 3.37 5.49
N ASP A 44 -4.70 4.35 6.04
CA ASP A 44 -5.23 5.69 6.28
C ASP A 44 -4.73 6.70 5.24
N ALA A 45 -3.64 6.40 4.58
CA ALA A 45 -3.09 7.21 3.49
C ALA A 45 -2.27 6.34 2.56
N ILE A 46 -2.14 6.78 1.30
CA ILE A 46 -1.35 6.09 0.29
C ILE A 46 -0.29 7.05 -0.23
N LEU A 47 0.96 6.62 -0.25
CA LEU A 47 2.09 7.37 -0.79
C LEU A 47 2.55 6.72 -2.09
N VAL A 48 2.70 7.53 -3.13
CA VAL A 48 3.12 7.05 -4.45
C VAL A 48 4.44 7.72 -4.82
N THR A 49 5.47 6.93 -5.07
CA THR A 49 6.78 7.48 -5.44
C THR A 49 6.80 7.94 -6.90
N HIS A 50 6.13 7.21 -7.79
CA HIS A 50 6.01 7.56 -9.21
C HIS A 50 4.91 6.70 -9.86
N GLY A 51 4.58 6.99 -11.11
CA GLY A 51 3.41 6.43 -11.79
C GLY A 51 3.64 5.14 -12.59
N HIS A 52 4.71 4.40 -12.38
CA HIS A 52 4.92 3.12 -13.07
C HIS A 52 3.94 2.05 -12.57
N ALA A 53 3.52 1.15 -13.46
CA ALA A 53 2.49 0.16 -13.18
C ALA A 53 2.84 -0.77 -12.01
N ASP A 54 4.11 -1.09 -11.83
CA ASP A 54 4.60 -1.92 -10.72
C ASP A 54 4.66 -1.18 -9.38
N HIS A 55 4.20 0.06 -9.34
CA HIS A 55 4.09 0.87 -8.12
C HIS A 55 2.68 1.36 -7.86
N VAL A 56 1.83 1.41 -8.89
CA VAL A 56 0.46 1.95 -8.77
C VAL A 56 -0.62 1.00 -9.28
N GLY A 57 -0.28 -0.26 -9.54
CA GLY A 57 -1.20 -1.22 -10.15
C GLY A 57 -2.53 -1.38 -9.43
N ASP A 58 -2.53 -1.31 -8.10
CA ASP A 58 -3.72 -1.48 -7.27
C ASP A 58 -4.19 -0.18 -6.60
N LEU A 59 -3.63 0.96 -7.00
CA LEU A 59 -3.91 2.25 -6.36
C LEU A 59 -5.40 2.60 -6.35
N VAL A 60 -6.03 2.57 -7.51
CA VAL A 60 -7.42 3.04 -7.64
C VAL A 60 -8.40 2.17 -6.84
N PRO A 61 -8.38 0.82 -6.97
CA PRO A 61 -9.29 -0.01 -6.18
C PRO A 61 -9.10 0.17 -4.67
N ILE A 62 -7.86 0.25 -4.20
CA ILE A 62 -7.58 0.40 -2.78
C ILE A 62 -8.02 1.79 -2.28
N ALA A 63 -7.70 2.85 -3.02
CA ALA A 63 -8.09 4.20 -2.65
C ALA A 63 -9.62 4.34 -2.58
N ARG A 64 -10.33 3.75 -3.53
CA ARG A 64 -11.80 3.78 -3.54
C ARG A 64 -12.40 3.03 -2.36
N ARG A 65 -11.89 1.85 -2.06
CA ARG A 65 -12.41 1.01 -0.98
C ARG A 65 -12.12 1.59 0.40
N THR A 66 -10.92 2.10 0.62
CA THR A 66 -10.50 2.62 1.93
C THR A 66 -10.89 4.07 2.17
N GLY A 67 -11.08 4.85 1.10
CA GLY A 67 -11.25 6.29 1.21
C GLY A 67 -9.98 7.04 1.57
N ALA A 68 -8.83 6.36 1.53
CA ALA A 68 -7.54 6.96 1.93
C ALA A 68 -7.09 8.02 0.92
N PRO A 69 -6.60 9.17 1.38
CA PRO A 69 -6.01 10.17 0.48
C PRO A 69 -4.71 9.64 -0.14
N VAL A 70 -4.41 10.10 -1.35
CA VAL A 70 -3.21 9.71 -2.11
C VAL A 70 -2.28 10.91 -2.24
N TYR A 71 -1.02 10.68 -1.95
CA TYR A 71 0.02 11.71 -2.03
C TYR A 71 1.12 11.35 -3.00
#